data_17b980371b56d40b2c31e27f4e131954
#
_entry.id   17b980371b56d40b2c31e27f4e131954
#
_cell.length_a   1.000
_cell.length_b   1.000
_cell.length_c   1.000
_cell.angle_alpha   90.00
_cell.angle_beta   90.00
_cell.angle_gamma   90.00
#
_symmetry.space_group_name_H-M   'P 1'
#
loop_
_entity.id
_entity.type
_entity.pdbx_description
1 polymer ?
#
loop_
_entity_poly.entity_id
_entity_poly.type
_entity_poly.pdbx_seq_one_letter_code
_entity_poly.pdbx_strand_id
1 'polypeptide(L)'
;MPIKAIVRQLGISRNTVRRALAADGPPRYQRPAKGSIVDAVEPQIRRLLAQWPTMPTTVIAERIGSTRSLTVLKDRVRELRPVFIPPDPASRTDYQPGELAQCDLWFPPVDIPLGFGHFGRPPVLVMVSGYSRMITARMIPSRQSPDLLSGHWALISDWDRVPKALVWDNESAVGAWRSGKPVLTEAMNAFRGTLGIKVIQCRPADPEAKGLVERANGYFETSFLPGRSFTSSAEFNTQLAEWLIRANQRQHRRLGCRPLDRWEADRAAMLELPPVAPVTGWRATTRLPRDHYIRLDSNDYSVHPSAVGRRVEVIADLEQVAVTVEGLEIARHQRCWADHQSITDPAHAQAAAQLRHNRRLVAVPTAATEVEHRDLSDYDRMFGLADSETEEIA
;
A
#
# COMPACT_ATOMS: atom_id res chain seq x y z
N MET A 1 -62.49 -38.95 -18.77
CA MET A 1 -63.48 -38.15 -17.99
C MET A 1 -64.09 -37.14 -18.94
N PRO A 2 -65.44 -36.98 -19.02
CA PRO A 2 -66.06 -36.07 -19.96
C PRO A 2 -65.82 -34.58 -19.52
N ILE A 3 -65.67 -33.67 -20.51
CA ILE A 3 -65.37 -32.24 -20.26
C ILE A 3 -66.32 -31.61 -19.27
N LYS A 4 -67.60 -31.97 -19.28
CA LYS A 4 -68.59 -31.46 -18.28
C LYS A 4 -68.24 -31.85 -16.83
N ALA A 5 -67.65 -33.02 -16.61
CA ALA A 5 -67.28 -33.44 -15.29
C ALA A 5 -66.02 -32.70 -14.76
N ILE A 6 -65.06 -32.42 -15.68
CA ILE A 6 -63.84 -31.62 -15.35
C ILE A 6 -64.22 -30.16 -15.00
N VAL A 7 -65.15 -29.56 -15.81
CA VAL A 7 -65.68 -28.24 -15.52
C VAL A 7 -66.32 -28.13 -14.14
N ARG A 8 -67.14 -29.16 -13.78
CA ARG A 8 -67.82 -29.21 -12.52
C ARG A 8 -66.90 -29.41 -11.30
N GLN A 9 -65.87 -30.24 -11.55
CA GLN A 9 -64.86 -30.58 -10.49
C GLN A 9 -63.88 -29.43 -10.21
N LEU A 10 -63.45 -28.70 -11.28
CA LEU A 10 -62.44 -27.68 -11.16
C LEU A 10 -62.97 -26.26 -11.12
N GLY A 11 -64.29 -26.05 -11.31
CA GLY A 11 -64.93 -24.73 -11.32
C GLY A 11 -64.47 -23.81 -12.43
N ILE A 12 -63.90 -24.31 -13.53
CA ILE A 12 -63.32 -23.53 -14.64
C ILE A 12 -64.21 -23.60 -15.88
N SER A 13 -64.07 -22.63 -16.80
CA SER A 13 -64.87 -22.57 -18.00
C SER A 13 -64.64 -23.77 -18.94
N ARG A 14 -65.70 -24.18 -19.68
CA ARG A 14 -65.61 -25.25 -20.68
C ARG A 14 -64.56 -24.96 -21.77
N ASN A 15 -64.37 -23.68 -22.13
CA ASN A 15 -63.39 -23.24 -23.10
C ASN A 15 -61.97 -23.35 -22.55
N THR A 16 -61.72 -23.10 -21.25
CA THR A 16 -60.45 -23.30 -20.58
C THR A 16 -60.06 -24.76 -20.60
N VAL A 17 -61.00 -25.70 -20.31
CA VAL A 17 -60.74 -27.14 -20.33
C VAL A 17 -60.44 -27.60 -21.76
N ARG A 18 -61.20 -27.16 -22.80
CA ARG A 18 -60.93 -27.50 -24.20
C ARG A 18 -59.57 -27.00 -24.65
N ARG A 19 -59.18 -25.76 -24.26
CA ARG A 19 -57.89 -25.18 -24.61
C ARG A 19 -56.75 -25.95 -23.94
N ALA A 20 -56.92 -26.34 -22.68
CA ALA A 20 -55.94 -27.14 -21.95
C ALA A 20 -55.76 -28.54 -22.52
N LEU A 21 -56.83 -29.20 -22.98
CA LEU A 21 -56.81 -30.51 -23.60
C LEU A 21 -56.26 -30.49 -25.05
N ALA A 22 -56.30 -29.36 -25.72
CA ALA A 22 -55.74 -29.17 -27.06
C ALA A 22 -54.30 -28.69 -27.09
N ALA A 23 -53.68 -28.37 -25.92
CA ALA A 23 -52.34 -27.90 -25.82
C ALA A 23 -51.41 -29.00 -25.36
N ASP A 24 -50.21 -29.14 -25.97
CA ASP A 24 -49.15 -30.11 -25.62
C ASP A 24 -48.44 -29.81 -24.26
N GLY A 25 -48.88 -28.77 -23.55
CA GLY A 25 -48.32 -28.36 -22.24
C GLY A 25 -49.08 -27.18 -21.60
N PRO A 26 -48.68 -26.79 -20.37
CA PRO A 26 -49.32 -25.65 -19.71
C PRO A 26 -49.14 -24.37 -20.55
N PRO A 27 -50.21 -23.50 -20.64
CA PRO A 27 -50.14 -22.28 -21.43
C PRO A 27 -49.01 -21.37 -20.91
N ARG A 28 -48.02 -21.10 -21.78
CA ARG A 28 -47.00 -20.09 -21.52
C ARG A 28 -47.51 -18.73 -21.96
N TYR A 29 -47.62 -17.81 -21.03
CA TYR A 29 -47.96 -16.43 -21.35
C TYR A 29 -46.80 -15.80 -22.14
N GLN A 30 -46.99 -15.61 -23.43
CA GLN A 30 -46.09 -14.86 -24.29
C GLN A 30 -46.63 -13.44 -24.48
N ARG A 31 -46.01 -12.51 -23.83
CA ARG A 31 -46.32 -11.09 -24.08
C ARG A 31 -45.70 -10.70 -25.43
N PRO A 32 -46.47 -10.14 -26.38
CA PRO A 32 -45.88 -9.63 -27.60
C PRO A 32 -44.82 -8.59 -27.26
N ALA A 33 -43.65 -8.70 -27.90
CA ALA A 33 -42.54 -7.78 -27.68
C ALA A 33 -43.00 -6.35 -27.98
N LYS A 34 -43.04 -5.50 -26.96
CA LYS A 34 -43.24 -4.07 -27.18
C LYS A 34 -41.93 -3.46 -27.60
N GLY A 35 -41.89 -2.67 -28.67
CA GLY A 35 -40.74 -1.90 -29.10
C GLY A 35 -40.19 -1.04 -27.96
N SER A 36 -38.87 -0.90 -27.93
CA SER A 36 -38.15 -0.08 -26.95
C SER A 36 -38.18 1.39 -27.38
N ILE A 37 -38.23 2.30 -26.39
CA ILE A 37 -38.13 3.75 -26.65
C ILE A 37 -36.77 4.14 -27.28
N VAL A 38 -35.79 3.26 -27.26
CA VAL A 38 -34.45 3.47 -27.85
C VAL A 38 -34.30 2.86 -29.25
N ASP A 39 -35.29 2.11 -29.76
CA ASP A 39 -35.21 1.47 -31.07
C ASP A 39 -35.04 2.51 -32.21
N ALA A 40 -35.67 3.69 -32.07
CA ALA A 40 -35.50 4.77 -33.03
C ALA A 40 -34.07 5.34 -33.13
N VAL A 41 -33.31 5.25 -32.07
CA VAL A 41 -31.92 5.75 -32.01
C VAL A 41 -30.86 4.64 -32.10
N GLU A 42 -31.29 3.38 -32.16
CA GLU A 42 -30.35 2.22 -32.25
C GLU A 42 -29.40 2.32 -33.43
N PRO A 43 -29.76 2.74 -34.64
CA PRO A 43 -28.83 2.90 -35.75
C PRO A 43 -27.68 3.89 -35.44
N GLN A 44 -27.97 4.93 -34.65
CA GLN A 44 -26.97 5.91 -34.23
C GLN A 44 -26.04 5.30 -33.17
N ILE A 45 -26.59 4.53 -32.19
CA ILE A 45 -25.82 3.81 -31.18
C ILE A 45 -24.86 2.83 -31.86
N ARG A 46 -25.33 2.05 -32.84
CA ARG A 46 -24.49 1.09 -33.59
C ARG A 46 -23.37 1.77 -34.35
N ARG A 47 -23.60 2.93 -34.96
CA ARG A 47 -22.54 3.70 -35.63
C ARG A 47 -21.47 4.17 -34.65
N LEU A 48 -21.85 4.68 -33.49
CA LEU A 48 -20.91 5.10 -32.46
C LEU A 48 -20.11 3.93 -31.89
N LEU A 49 -20.78 2.79 -31.62
CA LEU A 49 -20.09 1.58 -31.14
C LEU A 49 -19.17 0.95 -32.18
N ALA A 50 -19.47 1.09 -33.48
CA ALA A 50 -18.58 0.61 -34.55
C ALA A 50 -17.27 1.42 -34.62
N GLN A 51 -17.32 2.71 -34.33
CA GLN A 51 -16.13 3.57 -34.32
C GLN A 51 -15.41 3.54 -32.95
N TRP A 52 -16.19 3.49 -31.86
CA TRP A 52 -15.70 3.54 -30.48
C TRP A 52 -16.40 2.49 -29.60
N PRO A 53 -16.00 1.21 -29.69
CA PRO A 53 -16.70 0.11 -29.01
C PRO A 53 -16.81 0.26 -27.48
N THR A 54 -15.82 0.92 -26.86
CA THR A 54 -15.72 1.14 -25.41
C THR A 54 -16.38 2.44 -24.93
N MET A 55 -16.96 3.26 -25.85
CA MET A 55 -17.55 4.57 -25.50
C MET A 55 -18.55 4.44 -24.35
N PRO A 56 -18.44 5.23 -23.26
CA PRO A 56 -19.40 5.22 -22.16
C PRO A 56 -20.82 5.53 -22.61
N THR A 57 -21.82 4.89 -22.02
CA THR A 57 -23.24 5.11 -22.40
C THR A 57 -23.67 6.55 -22.18
N THR A 58 -23.12 7.25 -21.19
CA THR A 58 -23.39 8.67 -20.94
C THR A 58 -22.95 9.54 -22.10
N VAL A 59 -21.76 9.25 -22.66
CA VAL A 59 -21.24 9.96 -23.85
C VAL A 59 -22.07 9.61 -25.09
N ILE A 60 -22.48 8.35 -25.24
CA ILE A 60 -23.40 7.94 -26.31
C ILE A 60 -24.70 8.74 -26.21
N ALA A 61 -25.30 8.85 -25.00
CA ALA A 61 -26.53 9.60 -24.77
C ALA A 61 -26.39 11.08 -25.20
N GLU A 62 -25.27 11.70 -24.85
CA GLU A 62 -24.94 13.08 -25.23
C GLU A 62 -24.83 13.22 -26.76
N ARG A 63 -24.09 12.33 -27.42
CA ARG A 63 -23.87 12.37 -28.88
C ARG A 63 -25.11 12.15 -29.73
N ILE A 64 -26.06 11.35 -29.22
CA ILE A 64 -27.34 11.12 -29.91
C ILE A 64 -28.47 12.12 -29.46
N GLY A 65 -28.13 13.05 -28.56
CA GLY A 65 -29.09 14.02 -28.03
C GLY A 65 -30.25 13.35 -27.26
N SER A 66 -30.01 12.24 -26.57
CA SER A 66 -31.05 11.48 -25.88
C SER A 66 -31.51 12.19 -24.60
N THR A 67 -32.77 12.60 -24.57
CA THR A 67 -33.47 13.11 -23.38
C THR A 67 -34.23 12.01 -22.62
N ARG A 68 -34.07 10.73 -23.03
CA ARG A 68 -34.82 9.59 -22.49
C ARG A 68 -34.08 8.92 -21.35
N SER A 69 -34.75 7.95 -20.68
CA SER A 69 -34.19 7.21 -19.54
C SER A 69 -32.82 6.60 -19.87
N LEU A 70 -31.82 7.02 -19.12
CA LEU A 70 -30.43 6.50 -19.24
C LEU A 70 -30.33 4.99 -18.92
N THR A 71 -31.24 4.47 -18.07
CA THR A 71 -31.27 3.05 -17.72
C THR A 71 -31.61 2.19 -18.94
N VAL A 72 -32.68 2.57 -19.68
CA VAL A 72 -33.09 1.82 -20.89
C VAL A 72 -31.99 1.90 -21.96
N LEU A 73 -31.32 3.05 -22.10
CA LEU A 73 -30.20 3.21 -23.01
C LEU A 73 -29.00 2.33 -22.60
N LYS A 74 -28.69 2.29 -21.28
CA LYS A 74 -27.60 1.42 -20.76
C LYS A 74 -27.84 -0.05 -21.06
N ASP A 75 -29.07 -0.52 -20.88
CA ASP A 75 -29.41 -1.91 -21.16
C ASP A 75 -29.27 -2.21 -22.65
N ARG A 76 -29.77 -1.34 -23.54
CA ARG A 76 -29.60 -1.52 -24.99
C ARG A 76 -28.14 -1.48 -25.43
N VAL A 77 -27.35 -0.52 -24.92
CA VAL A 77 -25.89 -0.46 -25.21
C VAL A 77 -25.18 -1.72 -24.71
N ARG A 78 -25.57 -2.25 -23.55
CA ARG A 78 -25.01 -3.52 -23.02
C ARG A 78 -25.31 -4.71 -23.94
N GLU A 79 -26.52 -4.78 -24.51
CA GLU A 79 -26.91 -5.82 -25.47
C GLU A 79 -26.17 -5.70 -26.81
N LEU A 80 -25.98 -4.46 -27.29
CA LEU A 80 -25.36 -4.21 -28.60
C LEU A 80 -23.83 -4.29 -28.59
N ARG A 81 -23.20 -3.86 -27.50
CA ARG A 81 -21.73 -3.75 -27.38
C ARG A 81 -20.95 -5.02 -27.74
N PRO A 82 -21.37 -6.24 -27.34
CA PRO A 82 -20.66 -7.47 -27.67
C PRO A 82 -20.51 -7.73 -29.18
N VAL A 83 -21.37 -7.13 -30.02
CA VAL A 83 -21.27 -7.26 -31.49
C VAL A 83 -20.07 -6.48 -32.04
N PHE A 84 -19.62 -5.43 -31.34
CA PHE A 84 -18.55 -4.53 -31.78
C PHE A 84 -17.23 -4.74 -31.03
N ILE A 85 -17.25 -5.47 -29.93
CA ILE A 85 -16.06 -5.84 -29.17
C ILE A 85 -15.83 -7.34 -29.41
N PRO A 86 -14.68 -7.72 -29.97
CA PRO A 86 -14.34 -9.15 -30.06
C PRO A 86 -14.39 -9.77 -28.66
N PRO A 87 -14.92 -11.00 -28.53
CA PRO A 87 -14.85 -11.69 -27.25
C PRO A 87 -13.39 -11.85 -26.83
N ASP A 88 -13.08 -11.38 -25.64
CA ASP A 88 -11.78 -11.53 -25.00
C ASP A 88 -11.91 -12.62 -23.91
N PRO A 89 -11.71 -13.91 -24.26
CA PRO A 89 -11.87 -14.99 -23.30
C PRO A 89 -10.68 -15.02 -22.35
N ALA A 90 -10.90 -14.61 -21.10
CA ALA A 90 -9.92 -14.79 -20.05
C ALA A 90 -9.70 -16.27 -19.75
N SER A 91 -8.46 -16.73 -19.80
CA SER A 91 -8.10 -18.09 -19.42
C SER A 91 -8.23 -18.27 -17.91
N ARG A 92 -8.78 -19.40 -17.48
CA ARG A 92 -8.74 -19.78 -16.07
C ARG A 92 -7.31 -20.19 -15.73
N THR A 93 -6.65 -19.35 -14.92
CA THR A 93 -5.31 -19.69 -14.43
C THR A 93 -5.44 -20.59 -13.22
N ASP A 94 -4.86 -21.80 -13.33
CA ASP A 94 -4.69 -22.73 -12.23
C ASP A 94 -3.23 -22.66 -11.76
N TYR A 95 -3.04 -22.52 -10.46
CA TYR A 95 -1.73 -22.40 -9.84
C TYR A 95 -1.38 -23.68 -9.10
N GLN A 96 -0.11 -24.08 -9.17
CA GLN A 96 0.41 -25.22 -8.43
C GLN A 96 0.71 -24.83 -6.97
N PRO A 97 0.70 -25.82 -6.04
CA PRO A 97 1.08 -25.57 -4.65
C PRO A 97 2.48 -24.97 -4.56
N GLY A 98 2.64 -23.93 -3.73
CA GLY A 98 3.89 -23.24 -3.48
C GLY A 98 4.45 -22.42 -4.65
N GLU A 99 3.73 -22.37 -5.77
CA GLU A 99 4.24 -21.79 -7.02
C GLU A 99 4.49 -20.30 -6.91
N LEU A 100 3.49 -19.54 -6.46
CA LEU A 100 3.60 -18.08 -6.38
C LEU A 100 2.66 -17.44 -5.36
N ALA A 101 3.00 -16.21 -4.97
CA ALA A 101 2.10 -15.26 -4.33
C ALA A 101 1.98 -14.00 -5.17
N GLN A 102 0.75 -13.51 -5.35
CA GLN A 102 0.48 -12.19 -5.92
C GLN A 102 0.57 -11.13 -4.82
N CYS A 103 1.27 -10.04 -5.11
CA CYS A 103 1.55 -8.97 -4.16
C CYS A 103 1.04 -7.62 -4.68
N ASP A 104 0.57 -6.77 -3.76
CA ASP A 104 0.13 -5.41 -4.06
C ASP A 104 0.27 -4.50 -2.85
N LEU A 105 0.22 -3.19 -3.09
CA LEU A 105 0.04 -2.18 -2.06
C LEU A 105 -1.39 -1.66 -2.13
N TRP A 106 -2.16 -1.96 -1.09
CA TRP A 106 -3.49 -1.40 -0.91
C TRP A 106 -3.42 -0.16 -0.03
N PHE A 107 -4.06 0.92 -0.47
CA PHE A 107 -4.19 2.16 0.29
C PHE A 107 -5.61 2.27 0.85
N PRO A 108 -5.80 2.09 2.17
CA PRO A 108 -7.12 2.18 2.79
C PRO A 108 -7.78 3.53 2.47
N PRO A 109 -9.07 3.57 2.11
CA PRO A 109 -9.79 4.83 1.84
C PRO A 109 -10.18 5.58 3.13
N VAL A 110 -9.55 5.26 4.26
CA VAL A 110 -9.78 5.86 5.57
C VAL A 110 -8.47 6.41 6.14
N ASP A 111 -8.54 7.49 6.90
CA ASP A 111 -7.38 8.07 7.55
C ASP A 111 -7.07 7.30 8.85
N ILE A 112 -5.80 6.94 9.03
CA ILE A 112 -5.29 6.20 10.17
C ILE A 112 -4.49 7.18 11.05
N PRO A 113 -4.70 7.19 12.38
CA PRO A 113 -3.88 7.97 13.29
C PRO A 113 -2.42 7.47 13.29
N LEU A 114 -1.47 8.37 13.05
CA LEU A 114 -0.03 8.08 12.98
C LEU A 114 0.72 8.50 14.25
N GLY A 115 0.00 9.05 15.22
CA GLY A 115 0.55 9.65 16.44
C GLY A 115 0.69 11.17 16.33
N PHE A 116 0.89 11.83 17.47
CA PHE A 116 1.11 13.29 17.57
C PHE A 116 0.02 14.15 16.89
N GLY A 117 -1.22 13.66 16.82
CA GLY A 117 -2.32 14.34 16.11
C GLY A 117 -2.27 14.26 14.59
N HIS A 118 -1.31 13.54 14.01
CA HIS A 118 -1.21 13.32 12.57
C HIS A 118 -2.07 12.14 12.12
N PHE A 119 -2.59 12.26 10.91
CA PHE A 119 -3.38 11.24 10.23
C PHE A 119 -2.82 11.02 8.82
N GLY A 120 -2.95 9.81 8.30
CA GLY A 120 -2.49 9.49 6.96
C GLY A 120 -3.07 8.17 6.44
N ARG A 121 -2.66 7.77 5.24
CA ARG A 121 -3.08 6.52 4.59
C ARG A 121 -1.86 5.68 4.22
N PRO A 122 -1.16 5.10 5.20
CA PRO A 122 -0.02 4.27 4.92
C PRO A 122 -0.43 3.07 4.06
N PRO A 123 0.46 2.58 3.19
CA PRO A 123 0.20 1.42 2.36
C PRO A 123 0.07 0.15 3.21
N VAL A 124 -0.81 -0.74 2.79
CA VAL A 124 -0.90 -2.11 3.30
C VAL A 124 -0.31 -3.03 2.25
N LEU A 125 0.77 -3.69 2.59
CA LEU A 125 1.33 -4.77 1.77
C LEU A 125 0.40 -5.98 1.87
N VAL A 126 -0.07 -6.45 0.73
CA VAL A 126 -0.97 -7.59 0.61
C VAL A 126 -0.29 -8.70 -0.19
N MET A 127 -0.34 -9.92 0.32
CA MET A 127 0.11 -11.12 -0.39
C MET A 127 -1.00 -12.15 -0.42
N VAL A 128 -1.25 -12.73 -1.60
CA VAL A 128 -2.25 -13.78 -1.79
C VAL A 128 -1.61 -14.97 -2.49
N SER A 129 -1.62 -16.14 -1.85
CA SER A 129 -1.15 -17.36 -2.50
C SER A 129 -1.97 -17.70 -3.76
N GLY A 130 -1.29 -18.08 -4.81
CA GLY A 130 -1.93 -18.51 -6.05
C GLY A 130 -2.78 -19.77 -5.88
N TYR A 131 -2.32 -20.76 -5.17
CA TYR A 131 -2.99 -22.05 -5.02
C TYR A 131 -4.06 -22.05 -3.94
N SER A 132 -3.69 -21.79 -2.68
CA SER A 132 -4.61 -21.85 -1.54
C SER A 132 -5.56 -20.66 -1.45
N ARG A 133 -5.21 -19.53 -2.06
CA ARG A 133 -5.86 -18.22 -1.84
C ARG A 133 -5.70 -17.68 -0.42
N MET A 134 -4.75 -18.22 0.34
CA MET A 134 -4.39 -17.69 1.63
C MET A 134 -3.98 -16.23 1.51
N ILE A 135 -4.59 -15.37 2.29
CA ILE A 135 -4.31 -13.92 2.31
C ILE A 135 -3.49 -13.61 3.55
N THR A 136 -2.41 -12.88 3.39
CA THR A 136 -1.71 -12.18 4.47
C THR A 136 -1.51 -10.73 4.08
N ALA A 137 -1.53 -9.82 5.07
CA ALA A 137 -1.38 -8.39 4.82
C ALA A 137 -0.89 -7.67 6.07
N ARG A 138 -0.13 -6.59 5.87
CA ARG A 138 0.38 -5.72 6.93
C ARG A 138 0.50 -4.29 6.43
N MET A 139 0.03 -3.32 7.21
CA MET A 139 0.31 -1.91 6.99
C MET A 139 1.78 -1.63 7.28
N ILE A 140 2.44 -0.90 6.41
CA ILE A 140 3.86 -0.54 6.48
C ILE A 140 4.01 0.99 6.44
N PRO A 141 5.12 1.55 6.97
CA PRO A 141 5.28 3.01 7.07
C PRO A 141 5.25 3.72 5.72
N SER A 142 5.91 3.16 4.72
CA SER A 142 5.99 3.76 3.38
C SER A 142 6.06 2.70 2.28
N ARG A 143 5.90 3.14 1.02
CA ARG A 143 6.10 2.30 -0.16
C ARG A 143 7.56 2.21 -0.62
N GLN A 144 8.51 2.74 0.13
CA GLN A 144 9.93 2.69 -0.22
C GLN A 144 10.50 1.29 -0.06
N SER A 145 11.56 0.97 -0.83
CA SER A 145 12.13 -0.38 -0.84
C SER A 145 12.48 -0.94 0.55
N PRO A 146 13.09 -0.17 1.48
CA PRO A 146 13.41 -0.72 2.81
C PRO A 146 12.18 -1.18 3.58
N ASP A 147 11.09 -0.41 3.57
CA ASP A 147 9.85 -0.73 4.28
C ASP A 147 9.09 -1.85 3.58
N LEU A 148 9.03 -1.81 2.25
CA LEU A 148 8.40 -2.84 1.44
C LEU A 148 9.05 -4.21 1.67
N LEU A 149 10.39 -4.27 1.66
CA LEU A 149 11.14 -5.51 1.85
C LEU A 149 11.04 -6.01 3.30
N SER A 150 11.03 -5.10 4.29
CA SER A 150 10.75 -5.46 5.69
C SER A 150 9.33 -6.02 5.86
N GLY A 151 8.36 -5.40 5.20
CA GLY A 151 6.98 -5.91 5.17
C GLY A 151 6.89 -7.29 4.54
N HIS A 152 7.56 -7.52 3.41
CA HIS A 152 7.63 -8.85 2.79
C HIS A 152 8.25 -9.90 3.71
N TRP A 153 9.39 -9.55 4.34
CA TRP A 153 10.05 -10.48 5.25
C TRP A 153 9.15 -10.84 6.43
N ALA A 154 8.43 -9.86 7.00
CA ALA A 154 7.48 -10.11 8.07
C ALA A 154 6.37 -11.08 7.62
N LEU A 155 5.71 -10.83 6.47
CA LEU A 155 4.64 -11.69 5.97
C LEU A 155 5.10 -13.09 5.57
N ILE A 156 6.31 -13.20 5.00
CA ILE A 156 6.94 -14.50 4.67
C ILE A 156 7.28 -15.27 5.94
N SER A 157 7.80 -14.59 6.96
CA SER A 157 8.09 -15.20 8.27
C SER A 157 6.83 -15.70 8.97
N ASP A 158 5.71 -14.95 8.88
CA ASP A 158 4.41 -15.38 9.41
C ASP A 158 3.89 -16.65 8.70
N TRP A 159 4.19 -16.83 7.41
CA TRP A 159 3.89 -18.06 6.68
C TRP A 159 4.82 -19.21 7.03
N ASP A 160 5.98 -18.92 7.63
CA ASP A 160 7.07 -19.87 7.92
C ASP A 160 7.50 -20.66 6.68
N ARG A 161 7.34 -20.09 5.51
CA ARG A 161 7.70 -20.63 4.19
C ARG A 161 7.78 -19.51 3.16
N VAL A 162 8.51 -19.77 2.08
CA VAL A 162 8.77 -18.82 1.01
C VAL A 162 8.11 -19.29 -0.29
N PRO A 163 7.16 -18.57 -0.89
CA PRO A 163 6.62 -18.91 -2.21
C PRO A 163 7.74 -18.84 -3.27
N LYS A 164 7.72 -19.75 -4.24
CA LYS A 164 8.77 -19.84 -5.28
C LYS A 164 8.84 -18.61 -6.19
N ALA A 165 7.75 -17.83 -6.27
CA ALA A 165 7.72 -16.57 -6.99
C ALA A 165 6.83 -15.53 -6.30
N LEU A 166 7.23 -14.25 -6.38
CA LEU A 166 6.40 -13.10 -6.06
C LEU A 166 6.00 -12.41 -7.36
N VAL A 167 4.71 -12.15 -7.54
CA VAL A 167 4.16 -11.46 -8.72
C VAL A 167 3.75 -10.05 -8.30
N TRP A 168 4.37 -9.06 -8.93
CA TRP A 168 4.16 -7.64 -8.68
C TRP A 168 3.69 -6.90 -9.93
N ASP A 169 2.94 -5.83 -9.72
CA ASP A 169 2.74 -4.81 -10.74
C ASP A 169 3.97 -3.90 -10.88
N ASN A 170 3.82 -2.80 -11.60
CA ASN A 170 4.87 -1.79 -11.81
C ASN A 170 5.09 -0.92 -10.57
N GLU A 171 5.41 -1.55 -9.42
CA GLU A 171 5.79 -0.85 -8.21
C GLU A 171 7.28 -0.44 -8.28
N SER A 172 7.54 0.85 -8.17
CA SER A 172 8.89 1.43 -8.32
C SER A 172 9.91 0.89 -7.31
N ALA A 173 9.46 0.56 -6.10
CA ALA A 173 10.30 -0.06 -5.06
C ALA A 173 10.74 -1.49 -5.43
N VAL A 174 9.99 -2.17 -6.30
CA VAL A 174 10.30 -3.50 -6.82
C VAL A 174 11.16 -3.41 -8.08
N GLY A 175 10.78 -2.57 -9.00
CA GLY A 175 11.47 -2.41 -10.28
C GLY A 175 10.70 -1.55 -11.27
N ALA A 176 11.20 -1.48 -12.49
CA ALA A 176 10.56 -0.74 -13.58
C ALA A 176 10.79 -1.44 -14.91
N TRP A 177 9.85 -1.28 -15.85
CA TRP A 177 10.04 -1.71 -17.22
C TRP A 177 10.97 -0.74 -17.97
N ARG A 178 12.06 -1.27 -18.52
CA ARG A 178 13.02 -0.52 -19.34
C ARG A 178 13.25 -1.27 -20.64
N SER A 179 13.09 -0.59 -21.76
CA SER A 179 13.28 -1.18 -23.11
C SER A 179 12.53 -2.51 -23.29
N GLY A 180 11.27 -2.60 -22.79
CA GLY A 180 10.42 -3.78 -22.94
C GLY A 180 10.79 -4.96 -22.02
N LYS A 181 11.65 -4.77 -21.03
CA LYS A 181 12.05 -5.80 -20.05
C LYS A 181 11.90 -5.27 -18.62
N PRO A 182 11.50 -6.13 -17.66
CA PRO A 182 11.48 -5.77 -16.25
C PRO A 182 12.91 -5.68 -15.71
N VAL A 183 13.22 -4.60 -15.03
CA VAL A 183 14.50 -4.37 -14.34
C VAL A 183 14.19 -4.14 -12.87
N LEU A 184 14.56 -5.10 -12.03
CA LEU A 184 14.36 -5.02 -10.58
C LEU A 184 15.36 -4.04 -9.96
N THR A 185 14.96 -3.41 -8.83
CA THR A 185 15.87 -2.61 -8.01
C THR A 185 16.99 -3.49 -7.44
N GLU A 186 18.12 -2.90 -7.09
CA GLU A 186 19.23 -3.61 -6.45
C GLU A 186 18.79 -4.30 -5.15
N ALA A 187 18.03 -3.57 -4.31
CA ALA A 187 17.50 -4.10 -3.06
C ALA A 187 16.57 -5.31 -3.26
N MET A 188 15.68 -5.26 -4.27
CA MET A 188 14.82 -6.40 -4.61
C MET A 188 15.60 -7.56 -5.20
N ASN A 189 16.68 -7.31 -5.96
CA ASN A 189 17.57 -8.36 -6.47
C ASN A 189 18.33 -9.06 -5.33
N ALA A 190 18.84 -8.32 -4.37
CA ALA A 190 19.49 -8.89 -3.17
C ALA A 190 18.48 -9.72 -2.36
N PHE A 191 17.28 -9.17 -2.12
CA PHE A 191 16.20 -9.83 -1.37
C PHE A 191 15.79 -11.16 -2.01
N ARG A 192 15.47 -11.16 -3.32
CA ARG A 192 15.10 -12.39 -4.02
C ARG A 192 16.24 -13.41 -4.09
N GLY A 193 17.49 -12.94 -4.16
CA GLY A 193 18.69 -13.79 -4.14
C GLY A 193 18.85 -14.52 -2.81
N THR A 194 18.66 -13.84 -1.68
CA THR A 194 18.69 -14.45 -0.35
C THR A 194 17.58 -15.48 -0.17
N LEU A 195 16.38 -15.20 -0.68
CA LEU A 195 15.24 -16.13 -0.59
C LEU A 195 15.27 -17.26 -1.62
N GLY A 196 16.09 -17.18 -2.66
CA GLY A 196 16.14 -18.17 -3.74
C GLY A 196 14.90 -18.17 -4.65
N ILE A 197 14.20 -17.04 -4.79
CA ILE A 197 12.91 -16.95 -5.48
C ILE A 197 12.98 -16.18 -6.80
N LYS A 198 11.92 -16.29 -7.58
CA LYS A 198 11.66 -15.42 -8.73
C LYS A 198 10.82 -14.22 -8.33
N VAL A 199 11.09 -13.06 -8.94
CA VAL A 199 10.20 -11.90 -8.88
C VAL A 199 9.73 -11.61 -10.30
N ILE A 200 8.43 -11.65 -10.50
CA ILE A 200 7.76 -11.47 -11.79
C ILE A 200 7.06 -10.13 -11.75
N GLN A 201 7.48 -9.20 -12.60
CA GLN A 201 6.80 -7.92 -12.79
C GLN A 201 5.82 -8.04 -13.95
N CYS A 202 4.54 -7.77 -13.71
CA CYS A 202 3.50 -7.80 -14.73
C CYS A 202 3.81 -6.80 -15.85
N ARG A 203 3.38 -7.12 -17.07
CA ARG A 203 3.46 -6.15 -18.15
C ARG A 203 2.54 -4.97 -17.87
N PRO A 204 2.92 -3.74 -18.24
CA PRO A 204 2.01 -2.61 -18.17
C PRO A 204 0.70 -2.91 -18.92
N ALA A 205 -0.43 -2.58 -18.30
CA ALA A 205 -1.78 -2.80 -18.84
C ALA A 205 -2.17 -4.29 -19.06
N ASP A 206 -1.64 -5.22 -18.26
CA ASP A 206 -2.09 -6.61 -18.21
C ASP A 206 -3.07 -6.83 -17.05
N PRO A 207 -4.40 -6.74 -17.30
CA PRO A 207 -5.41 -6.83 -16.25
C PRO A 207 -5.60 -8.25 -15.69
N GLU A 208 -5.09 -9.28 -16.37
CA GLU A 208 -5.29 -10.67 -15.94
C GLU A 208 -4.28 -11.13 -14.89
N ALA A 209 -3.11 -10.50 -14.84
CA ALA A 209 -1.98 -10.97 -14.06
C ALA A 209 -2.20 -10.85 -12.53
N LYS A 210 -3.06 -9.95 -12.04
CA LYS A 210 -3.22 -9.61 -10.61
C LYS A 210 -4.63 -9.80 -10.04
N GLY A 211 -5.51 -10.46 -10.72
CA GLY A 211 -6.92 -10.60 -10.31
C GLY A 211 -7.16 -11.26 -8.94
N LEU A 212 -6.14 -11.82 -8.26
CA LEU A 212 -6.29 -12.38 -6.91
C LEU A 212 -6.16 -11.29 -5.86
N VAL A 213 -5.08 -10.51 -5.94
CA VAL A 213 -4.81 -9.47 -4.95
C VAL A 213 -5.78 -8.29 -5.07
N GLU A 214 -6.22 -7.94 -6.29
CA GLU A 214 -7.27 -6.93 -6.49
C GLU A 214 -8.60 -7.32 -5.80
N ARG A 215 -8.97 -8.59 -5.87
CA ARG A 215 -10.14 -9.12 -5.13
C ARG A 215 -9.94 -9.09 -3.63
N ALA A 216 -8.72 -9.31 -3.14
CA ALA A 216 -8.41 -9.19 -1.72
C ALA A 216 -8.55 -7.72 -1.26
N ASN A 217 -8.08 -6.75 -2.05
CA ASN A 217 -8.23 -5.33 -1.77
C ASN A 217 -9.72 -4.94 -1.66
N GLY A 218 -10.55 -5.32 -2.65
CA GLY A 218 -12.00 -5.11 -2.59
C GLY A 218 -12.67 -5.83 -1.41
N TYR A 219 -12.13 -6.98 -0.97
CA TYR A 219 -12.63 -7.68 0.20
C TYR A 219 -12.28 -6.96 1.51
N PHE A 220 -11.14 -6.30 1.60
CA PHE A 220 -10.81 -5.43 2.74
C PHE A 220 -11.76 -4.23 2.81
N GLU A 221 -12.04 -3.57 1.71
CA GLU A 221 -12.95 -2.41 1.66
C GLU A 221 -14.38 -2.77 2.04
N THR A 222 -14.86 -3.93 1.61
CA THR A 222 -16.26 -4.32 1.81
C THR A 222 -16.51 -5.11 3.09
N SER A 223 -15.49 -5.74 3.69
CA SER A 223 -15.68 -6.69 4.79
C SER A 223 -14.75 -6.49 5.98
N PHE A 224 -13.60 -5.84 5.82
CA PHE A 224 -12.72 -5.51 6.94
C PHE A 224 -13.01 -4.11 7.49
N LEU A 225 -13.00 -3.07 6.65
CA LEU A 225 -13.13 -1.68 7.10
C LEU A 225 -14.49 -1.30 7.69
N PRO A 226 -15.65 -1.77 7.16
CA PRO A 226 -16.94 -1.29 7.64
C PRO A 226 -17.14 -1.50 9.14
N GLY A 227 -17.50 -0.41 9.84
CA GLY A 227 -17.79 -0.42 11.28
C GLY A 227 -16.55 -0.48 12.17
N ARG A 228 -15.33 -0.34 11.64
CA ARG A 228 -14.09 -0.30 12.43
C ARG A 228 -13.59 1.13 12.61
N SER A 229 -12.94 1.33 13.74
CA SER A 229 -12.15 2.52 14.05
C SER A 229 -10.76 2.08 14.51
N PHE A 230 -9.78 2.94 14.33
CA PHE A 230 -8.38 2.66 14.66
C PHE A 230 -7.80 3.84 15.42
N THR A 231 -7.05 3.56 16.47
CA THR A 231 -6.34 4.56 17.28
C THR A 231 -4.87 4.71 16.87
N SER A 232 -4.34 3.74 16.10
CA SER A 232 -2.98 3.76 15.60
C SER A 232 -2.80 2.77 14.44
N SER A 233 -1.67 2.89 13.72
CA SER A 233 -1.25 1.90 12.72
C SER A 233 -0.97 0.52 13.32
N ALA A 234 -0.49 0.45 14.56
CA ALA A 234 -0.28 -0.80 15.29
C ALA A 234 -1.60 -1.50 15.58
N GLU A 235 -2.62 -0.76 16.04
CA GLU A 235 -3.96 -1.32 16.27
C GLU A 235 -4.61 -1.77 14.95
N PHE A 236 -4.44 -0.99 13.87
CA PHE A 236 -4.89 -1.42 12.54
C PHE A 236 -4.30 -2.79 12.17
N ASN A 237 -3.00 -2.96 12.34
CA ASN A 237 -2.32 -4.22 12.04
C ASN A 237 -2.82 -5.38 12.92
N THR A 238 -3.06 -5.14 14.21
CA THR A 238 -3.63 -6.14 15.13
C THR A 238 -5.02 -6.57 14.68
N GLN A 239 -5.92 -5.60 14.43
CA GLN A 239 -7.27 -5.88 13.97
C GLN A 239 -7.29 -6.58 12.61
N LEU A 240 -6.37 -6.21 11.70
CA LEU A 240 -6.24 -6.84 10.38
C LEU A 240 -5.79 -8.29 10.51
N ALA A 241 -4.77 -8.58 11.32
CA ALA A 241 -4.26 -9.94 11.54
C ALA A 241 -5.35 -10.86 12.13
N GLU A 242 -6.07 -10.41 13.14
CA GLU A 242 -7.20 -11.15 13.72
C GLU A 242 -8.32 -11.40 12.71
N TRP A 243 -8.62 -10.42 11.88
CA TRP A 243 -9.64 -10.56 10.84
C TRP A 243 -9.21 -11.53 9.76
N LEU A 244 -7.93 -11.51 9.34
CA LEU A 244 -7.38 -12.42 8.33
C LEU A 244 -7.48 -13.88 8.75
N ILE A 245 -7.33 -14.22 10.04
CA ILE A 245 -7.56 -15.58 10.54
C ILE A 245 -8.99 -16.02 10.19
N ARG A 246 -9.98 -15.18 10.45
CA ARG A 246 -11.39 -15.48 10.12
C ARG A 246 -11.67 -15.48 8.62
N ALA A 247 -11.06 -14.55 7.87
CA ALA A 247 -11.23 -14.45 6.43
C ALA A 247 -10.72 -15.70 5.70
N ASN A 248 -9.57 -16.23 6.11
CA ASN A 248 -8.97 -17.44 5.54
C ASN A 248 -9.72 -18.75 5.93
N GLN A 249 -10.61 -18.68 6.91
CA GLN A 249 -11.50 -19.79 7.29
C GLN A 249 -12.86 -19.77 6.57
N ARG A 250 -13.16 -18.71 5.81
CA ARG A 250 -14.44 -18.62 5.07
C ARG A 250 -14.42 -19.48 3.81
N GLN A 251 -15.59 -20.05 3.49
CA GLN A 251 -15.79 -20.80 2.26
C GLN A 251 -15.51 -19.90 1.03
N HIS A 252 -14.55 -20.25 0.23
CA HIS A 252 -14.21 -19.54 -1.01
C HIS A 252 -14.98 -20.14 -2.18
N ARG A 253 -15.93 -19.37 -2.74
CA ARG A 253 -16.88 -19.86 -3.77
C ARG A 253 -16.18 -20.54 -4.96
N ARG A 254 -15.09 -19.96 -5.47
CA ARG A 254 -14.37 -20.51 -6.65
C ARG A 254 -13.58 -21.77 -6.33
N LEU A 255 -13.04 -21.88 -5.11
CA LEU A 255 -12.29 -23.06 -4.68
C LEU A 255 -13.18 -24.21 -4.28
N GLY A 256 -14.43 -23.93 -3.87
CA GLY A 256 -15.32 -24.92 -3.26
C GLY A 256 -14.91 -25.38 -1.85
N CYS A 257 -13.87 -24.74 -1.27
CA CYS A 257 -13.33 -25.02 0.06
C CYS A 257 -12.81 -23.74 0.72
N ARG A 258 -12.33 -23.81 1.95
CA ARG A 258 -11.68 -22.68 2.64
C ARG A 258 -10.23 -22.58 2.18
N PRO A 259 -9.63 -21.36 2.12
CA PRO A 259 -8.19 -21.21 1.91
C PRO A 259 -7.34 -22.06 2.83
N LEU A 260 -7.72 -22.14 4.11
CA LEU A 260 -7.04 -22.93 5.12
C LEU A 260 -7.01 -24.43 4.81
N ASP A 261 -8.04 -24.99 4.13
CA ASP A 261 -8.09 -26.42 3.77
C ASP A 261 -7.03 -26.81 2.74
N ARG A 262 -6.53 -25.84 1.96
CA ARG A 262 -5.45 -26.03 0.99
C ARG A 262 -4.09 -25.56 1.49
N TRP A 263 -4.05 -24.89 2.62
CA TRP A 263 -2.86 -24.20 3.09
C TRP A 263 -1.71 -25.16 3.38
N GLU A 264 -1.99 -26.29 4.00
CA GLU A 264 -0.93 -27.26 4.35
C GLU A 264 -0.21 -27.79 3.09
N ALA A 265 -0.97 -28.18 2.07
CA ALA A 265 -0.40 -28.63 0.80
C ALA A 265 0.37 -27.53 0.06
N ASP A 266 -0.12 -26.29 0.16
CA ASP A 266 0.52 -25.13 -0.45
C ASP A 266 1.86 -24.83 0.24
N ARG A 267 1.82 -24.73 1.56
CA ARG A 267 2.97 -24.46 2.42
C ARG A 267 4.06 -25.54 2.29
N ALA A 268 3.68 -26.80 2.25
CA ALA A 268 4.62 -27.92 2.10
C ALA A 268 5.38 -27.89 0.76
N ALA A 269 4.80 -27.28 -0.29
CA ALA A 269 5.43 -27.14 -1.59
C ALA A 269 6.25 -25.85 -1.77
N MET A 270 6.18 -24.91 -0.81
CA MET A 270 7.03 -23.69 -0.75
C MET A 270 8.46 -24.02 -0.36
N LEU A 271 9.36 -23.05 -0.51
CA LEU A 271 10.73 -23.14 -0.02
C LEU A 271 10.77 -22.94 1.49
N GLU A 272 11.81 -23.46 2.13
CA GLU A 272 12.08 -23.16 3.54
C GLU A 272 12.58 -21.73 3.71
N LEU A 273 12.43 -21.19 4.93
CA LEU A 273 13.05 -19.91 5.26
C LEU A 273 14.59 -20.05 5.16
N PRO A 274 15.28 -19.02 4.65
CA PRO A 274 16.73 -19.05 4.60
C PRO A 274 17.31 -19.07 6.01
N PRO A 275 18.49 -19.71 6.21
CA PRO A 275 19.15 -19.77 7.52
C PRO A 275 19.58 -18.39 8.03
N VAL A 276 19.74 -17.43 7.14
CA VAL A 276 20.02 -16.02 7.44
C VAL A 276 18.95 -15.16 6.84
N ALA A 277 18.32 -14.32 7.66
CA ALA A 277 17.31 -13.39 7.23
C ALA A 277 17.86 -12.42 6.16
N PRO A 278 17.07 -12.04 5.15
CA PRO A 278 17.49 -11.03 4.20
C PRO A 278 17.70 -9.68 4.89
N VAL A 279 18.68 -8.94 4.42
CA VAL A 279 18.91 -7.58 4.90
C VAL A 279 17.78 -6.70 4.40
N THR A 280 16.97 -6.19 5.33
CA THR A 280 15.83 -5.29 5.06
C THR A 280 15.91 -4.07 5.96
N GLY A 281 14.98 -3.14 5.80
CA GLY A 281 14.91 -1.91 6.58
C GLY A 281 15.93 -0.85 6.13
N TRP A 282 15.84 0.27 6.81
CA TRP A 282 16.72 1.40 6.58
C TRP A 282 18.07 1.17 7.24
N ARG A 283 19.16 1.48 6.53
CA ARG A 283 20.50 1.48 7.06
C ARG A 283 21.25 2.71 6.58
N ALA A 284 21.84 3.44 7.51
CA ALA A 284 22.64 4.61 7.21
C ALA A 284 23.80 4.72 8.19
N THR A 285 24.90 5.29 7.75
CA THR A 285 26.04 5.65 8.61
C THR A 285 26.18 7.16 8.56
N THR A 286 26.22 7.80 9.72
CA THR A 286 26.39 9.24 9.82
C THR A 286 27.32 9.60 10.99
N ARG A 287 27.84 10.83 11.01
CA ARG A 287 28.50 11.38 12.18
C ARG A 287 27.45 12.04 13.08
N LEU A 288 27.34 11.63 14.34
CA LEU A 288 26.37 12.19 15.26
C LEU A 288 26.67 13.69 15.49
N PRO A 289 25.74 14.59 15.16
CA PRO A 289 25.93 16.03 15.30
C PRO A 289 25.90 16.47 16.77
N ARG A 290 26.20 17.74 17.02
CA ARG A 290 26.31 18.30 18.39
C ARG A 290 25.01 18.36 19.16
N ASP A 291 23.89 18.39 18.47
CA ASP A 291 22.53 18.32 19.05
C ASP A 291 22.15 16.90 19.50
N HIS A 292 22.94 15.89 19.16
CA HIS A 292 22.77 14.46 19.47
C HIS A 292 21.49 13.83 18.92
N TYR A 293 21.02 14.28 17.75
CA TYR A 293 19.88 13.67 17.06
C TYR A 293 20.31 13.10 15.70
N ILE A 294 19.69 12.00 15.32
CA ILE A 294 19.74 11.48 13.96
C ILE A 294 18.40 11.74 13.30
N ARG A 295 18.39 11.88 11.97
CA ARG A 295 17.16 12.09 11.19
C ARG A 295 16.83 10.86 10.36
N LEU A 296 15.56 10.41 10.47
CA LEU A 296 14.95 9.38 9.66
C LEU A 296 13.49 9.75 9.38
N ASP A 297 13.02 9.61 8.12
CA ASP A 297 11.63 9.89 7.71
C ASP A 297 11.11 11.26 8.16
N SER A 298 11.92 12.31 7.98
CA SER A 298 11.66 13.67 8.47
C SER A 298 11.63 13.84 10.01
N ASN A 299 11.76 12.78 10.79
CA ASN A 299 11.76 12.79 12.25
C ASN A 299 13.18 12.81 12.84
N ASP A 300 13.34 13.48 13.97
CA ASP A 300 14.59 13.55 14.71
C ASP A 300 14.52 12.62 15.94
N TYR A 301 15.51 11.72 16.08
CA TYR A 301 15.59 10.76 17.19
C TYR A 301 16.83 11.03 18.02
N SER A 302 16.66 11.20 19.34
CA SER A 302 17.78 11.46 20.23
C SER A 302 18.68 10.25 20.38
N VAL A 303 19.97 10.49 20.49
CA VAL A 303 21.00 9.48 20.71
C VAL A 303 21.77 9.84 21.97
N HIS A 304 22.32 8.86 22.69
CA HIS A 304 23.10 9.17 23.88
C HIS A 304 24.27 10.13 23.55
N PRO A 305 24.40 11.26 24.22
CA PRO A 305 25.26 12.37 23.82
C PRO A 305 26.78 12.05 23.95
N SER A 306 27.15 10.95 24.61
CA SER A 306 28.56 10.47 24.64
C SER A 306 29.09 10.11 23.24
N ALA A 307 28.21 9.85 22.28
CA ALA A 307 28.55 9.53 20.90
C ALA A 307 28.67 10.76 19.98
N VAL A 308 28.47 11.98 20.49
CA VAL A 308 28.60 13.20 19.69
C VAL A 308 30.00 13.24 19.03
N GLY A 309 30.00 13.51 17.71
CA GLY A 309 31.21 13.53 16.90
C GLY A 309 31.72 12.14 16.45
N ARG A 310 31.17 11.05 16.96
CA ARG A 310 31.49 9.68 16.51
C ARG A 310 30.66 9.29 15.29
N ARG A 311 31.13 8.32 14.54
CA ARG A 311 30.37 7.68 13.47
C ARG A 311 29.39 6.69 14.10
N VAL A 312 28.12 6.84 13.78
CA VAL A 312 27.04 5.97 14.26
C VAL A 312 26.40 5.25 13.08
N GLU A 313 25.93 4.01 13.30
CA GLU A 313 25.11 3.27 12.37
C GLU A 313 23.65 3.35 12.82
N VAL A 314 22.78 3.72 11.91
CA VAL A 314 21.33 3.81 12.11
C VAL A 314 20.67 2.66 11.38
N ILE A 315 19.88 1.86 12.09
CA ILE A 315 19.09 0.76 11.53
C ILE A 315 17.64 0.98 11.93
N ALA A 316 16.76 0.96 10.96
CA ALA A 316 15.32 1.02 11.25
C ALA A 316 14.57 -0.09 10.51
N ASP A 317 13.75 -0.80 11.25
CA ASP A 317 12.75 -1.73 10.73
C ASP A 317 11.35 -1.08 10.67
N LEU A 318 10.28 -1.88 10.63
CA LEU A 318 8.89 -1.37 10.58
C LEU A 318 8.45 -0.71 11.88
N GLU A 319 9.09 -1.03 13.00
CA GLU A 319 8.62 -0.67 14.35
C GLU A 319 9.64 0.13 15.15
N GLN A 320 10.93 -0.05 14.89
CA GLN A 320 11.98 0.51 15.73
C GLN A 320 13.10 1.18 14.92
N VAL A 321 13.73 2.15 15.56
CA VAL A 321 14.94 2.82 15.11
C VAL A 321 16.02 2.56 16.16
N ALA A 322 17.08 1.85 15.79
CA ALA A 322 18.21 1.56 16.63
C ALA A 322 19.46 2.30 16.13
N VAL A 323 20.27 2.78 17.04
CA VAL A 323 21.54 3.45 16.73
C VAL A 323 22.68 2.75 17.45
N THR A 324 23.71 2.39 16.69
CA THR A 324 24.87 1.69 17.24
C THR A 324 26.18 2.45 16.99
N VAL A 325 27.14 2.26 17.87
CA VAL A 325 28.53 2.69 17.71
C VAL A 325 29.42 1.48 17.91
N GLU A 326 30.23 1.13 16.90
CA GLU A 326 31.11 -0.03 16.96
C GLU A 326 30.40 -1.34 17.38
N GLY A 327 29.13 -1.48 16.92
CA GLY A 327 28.30 -2.64 17.25
C GLY A 327 27.56 -2.57 18.59
N LEU A 328 27.86 -1.58 19.44
CA LEU A 328 27.15 -1.36 20.71
C LEU A 328 25.94 -0.45 20.50
N GLU A 329 24.76 -0.91 20.89
CA GLU A 329 23.54 -0.11 20.84
C GLU A 329 23.59 1.03 21.87
N ILE A 330 23.33 2.25 21.41
CA ILE A 330 23.40 3.48 22.21
C ILE A 330 22.08 4.28 22.18
N ALA A 331 21.14 3.91 21.34
CA ALA A 331 19.79 4.40 21.35
C ALA A 331 18.84 3.41 20.66
N ARG A 332 17.60 3.32 21.18
CA ARG A 332 16.49 2.60 20.57
C ARG A 332 15.20 3.36 20.78
N HIS A 333 14.45 3.58 19.73
CA HIS A 333 13.17 4.29 19.75
C HIS A 333 12.11 3.51 19.00
N GLN A 334 10.84 3.68 19.39
CA GLN A 334 9.70 3.32 18.55
C GLN A 334 9.75 4.18 17.28
N ARG A 335 9.63 3.56 16.11
CA ARG A 335 9.58 4.32 14.85
C ARG A 335 8.31 5.16 14.79
N CYS A 336 8.44 6.45 14.62
CA CYS A 336 7.33 7.38 14.46
C CYS A 336 6.88 7.40 13.00
N TRP A 337 5.57 7.25 12.77
CA TRP A 337 4.99 7.31 11.44
C TRP A 337 4.40 8.68 11.11
N ALA A 338 4.29 9.58 12.10
CA ALA A 338 3.99 10.99 11.86
C ALA A 338 5.23 11.72 11.33
N ASP A 339 5.03 12.82 10.62
CA ASP A 339 6.11 13.63 10.08
C ASP A 339 6.57 14.73 11.04
N HIS A 340 7.85 15.15 10.93
CA HIS A 340 8.43 16.31 11.59
C HIS A 340 8.34 16.27 13.12
N GLN A 341 8.51 15.09 13.71
CA GLN A 341 8.52 14.90 15.17
C GLN A 341 9.94 14.83 15.71
N SER A 342 10.10 15.31 16.97
CA SER A 342 11.32 15.13 17.75
C SER A 342 11.07 14.10 18.85
N ILE A 343 11.64 12.90 18.68
CA ILE A 343 11.50 11.79 19.61
C ILE A 343 12.70 11.79 20.53
N THR A 344 12.48 12.25 21.76
CA THR A 344 13.54 12.45 22.76
C THR A 344 13.42 11.43 23.89
N ASP A 345 14.47 10.64 24.10
CA ASP A 345 14.60 9.84 25.32
C ASP A 345 14.98 10.79 26.49
N PRO A 346 14.22 10.81 27.59
CA PRO A 346 14.53 11.62 28.76
C PRO A 346 15.94 11.37 29.32
N ALA A 347 16.42 10.13 29.27
CA ALA A 347 17.78 9.78 29.71
C ALA A 347 18.86 10.46 28.85
N HIS A 348 18.64 10.54 27.53
CA HIS A 348 19.55 11.27 26.62
C HIS A 348 19.57 12.76 26.93
N ALA A 349 18.40 13.36 27.16
CA ALA A 349 18.29 14.76 27.50
C ALA A 349 19.00 15.09 28.84
N GLN A 350 18.83 14.24 29.85
CA GLN A 350 19.48 14.35 31.13
C GLN A 350 21.02 14.23 31.02
N ALA A 351 21.50 13.21 30.30
CA ALA A 351 22.92 13.01 30.05
C ALA A 351 23.54 14.21 29.30
N ALA A 352 22.81 14.80 28.34
CA ALA A 352 23.26 15.98 27.62
C ALA A 352 23.36 17.21 28.54
N ALA A 353 22.40 17.39 29.46
CA ALA A 353 22.44 18.45 30.45
C ALA A 353 23.66 18.31 31.39
N GLN A 354 23.94 17.09 31.83
CA GLN A 354 25.08 16.76 32.71
C GLN A 354 26.41 17.01 32.03
N LEU A 355 26.57 16.59 30.77
CA LEU A 355 27.79 16.85 30.00
C LEU A 355 28.02 18.38 29.78
N ARG A 356 26.97 19.14 29.53
CA ARG A 356 27.05 20.61 29.40
C ARG A 356 27.46 21.25 30.72
N HIS A 357 26.90 20.79 31.85
CA HIS A 357 27.27 21.26 33.17
C HIS A 357 28.75 20.97 33.48
N ASN A 358 29.20 19.75 33.32
CA ASN A 358 30.58 19.34 33.55
C ASN A 358 31.57 20.13 32.67
N ARG A 359 31.22 20.40 31.41
CA ARG A 359 32.04 21.23 30.53
C ARG A 359 32.18 22.69 31.00
N ARG A 360 31.16 23.24 31.63
CA ARG A 360 31.21 24.57 32.22
C ARG A 360 32.09 24.62 33.49
N LEU A 361 32.12 23.52 34.26
CA LEU A 361 32.97 23.40 35.46
C LEU A 361 34.45 23.19 35.10
N VAL A 362 34.76 22.58 33.97
CA VAL A 362 36.10 22.54 33.37
C VAL A 362 36.28 23.86 32.59
N ALA A 363 36.20 24.99 33.28
CA ALA A 363 36.68 26.26 32.74
C ALA A 363 38.19 26.07 32.55
N VAL A 364 38.63 26.12 31.28
CA VAL A 364 40.06 26.31 30.97
C VAL A 364 40.51 27.49 31.84
N PRO A 365 41.56 27.37 32.70
CA PRO A 365 42.09 28.53 33.32
C PRO A 365 42.43 29.48 32.17
N THR A 366 41.77 30.56 32.09
CA THR A 366 42.19 31.70 31.28
C THR A 366 43.59 31.94 31.81
N ALA A 367 44.62 31.52 31.08
CA ALA A 367 45.92 32.13 31.27
C ALA A 367 45.59 33.62 31.25
N ALA A 368 45.85 34.29 32.38
CA ALA A 368 45.73 35.70 32.46
C ALA A 368 46.68 36.24 31.39
N THR A 369 46.14 36.41 30.19
CA THR A 369 46.77 37.26 29.22
C THR A 369 46.65 38.62 29.87
N GLU A 370 47.66 39.07 30.56
CA GLU A 370 47.84 40.48 30.85
C GLU A 370 47.76 41.15 29.49
N VAL A 371 46.58 41.61 29.16
CA VAL A 371 46.37 42.53 28.05
C VAL A 371 47.06 43.79 28.56
N GLU A 372 48.27 44.06 28.11
CA GLU A 372 48.96 45.29 28.30
C GLU A 372 48.04 46.41 27.82
N HIS A 373 47.43 47.13 28.74
CA HIS A 373 46.64 48.33 28.43
C HIS A 373 47.61 49.38 27.92
N ARG A 374 47.76 49.46 26.58
CA ARG A 374 48.48 50.54 25.96
C ARG A 374 47.56 51.75 25.89
N ASP A 375 48.10 52.91 26.35
CA ASP A 375 47.41 54.17 26.22
C ASP A 375 47.14 54.48 24.76
N LEU A 376 45.98 55.03 24.44
CA LEU A 376 45.64 55.48 23.07
C LEU A 376 46.66 56.46 22.49
N SER A 377 47.28 57.28 23.34
CA SER A 377 48.38 58.19 22.97
C SER A 377 49.63 57.48 22.42
N ASP A 378 49.83 56.19 22.77
CA ASP A 378 50.93 55.41 22.19
C ASP A 378 50.63 55.01 20.71
N TYR A 379 49.37 54.83 20.37
CA TYR A 379 48.95 54.59 18.99
C TYR A 379 48.98 55.88 18.17
N ASP A 380 48.55 57.03 18.74
CA ASP A 380 48.64 58.32 18.09
C ASP A 380 50.09 58.69 17.77
N ARG A 381 51.02 58.38 18.67
CA ARG A 381 52.46 58.56 18.47
C ARG A 381 53.03 57.63 17.41
N MET A 382 52.59 56.38 17.38
CA MET A 382 53.04 55.36 16.43
C MET A 382 52.53 55.62 15.04
N PHE A 383 51.38 56.23 14.88
CA PHE A 383 50.79 56.60 13.60
C PHE A 383 51.07 58.06 13.16
N GLY A 384 51.89 58.81 13.95
CA GLY A 384 52.27 60.14 13.62
C GLY A 384 51.13 61.19 13.65
N LEU A 385 50.12 60.91 14.49
CA LEU A 385 48.95 61.78 14.65
C LEU A 385 49.08 62.74 15.82
N ALA A 386 50.19 62.72 16.57
CA ALA A 386 50.42 63.47 17.79
C ALA A 386 50.83 64.95 17.59
N ASP A 387 51.05 65.42 16.37
CA ASP A 387 51.48 66.79 16.09
C ASP A 387 50.61 67.43 14.99
N SER A 388 49.32 67.57 15.21
CA SER A 388 48.55 68.62 14.50
C SER A 388 48.14 69.67 15.48
N GLU A 389 49.03 70.66 15.62
CA GLU A 389 48.72 71.90 16.29
C GLU A 389 47.47 72.58 15.70
N THR A 390 46.57 72.90 16.55
CA THR A 390 45.40 73.72 16.28
C THR A 390 45.88 75.08 15.79
N GLU A 391 45.87 75.34 14.49
CA GLU A 391 45.89 76.77 14.04
C GLU A 391 44.53 77.40 14.38
N GLU A 392 44.54 78.22 15.34
CA GLU A 392 43.46 79.20 15.60
C GLU A 392 43.32 80.12 14.43
N ILE A 393 42.17 80.10 13.75
CA ILE A 393 41.79 81.19 12.82
C ILE A 393 40.91 82.15 13.63
N ALA A 394 41.42 83.38 13.77
CA ALA A 394 40.79 84.57 14.29
C ALA A 394 39.62 85.01 13.38
#